data_9b106146911a5ef8e3aaa1cf4f5afa7f
#
_entry.id   9b106146911a5ef8e3aaa1cf4f5afa7f
#
_cell.length_a   1.000
_cell.length_b   1.000
_cell.length_c   1.000
_cell.angle_alpha   90.00
_cell.angle_beta   90.00
_cell.angle_gamma   90.00
#
_symmetry.space_group_name_H-M   'P 1'
#
loop_
_entity.id
_entity.type
_entity.pdbx_description
1 polymer ?
#
loop_
_entity_poly.entity_id
_entity_poly.type
_entity_poly.pdbx_seq_one_letter_code
_entity_poly.pdbx_strand_id
1 'polypeptide(L)'
;MQKFMIVLFNLKEDVSPEDYEKFVAEEDAPVVRQLPSVVDMKVNRVVGTMDGAPAPYQYMELITITDFEQLGADAQAQAVQEVAGKFQTMVDGKPVFLFQEQFA
;
A
#
# COMPACT_ATOMS: atom_id res chain seq x y z
N MET A 1 14.71 15.29 3.20
CA MET A 1 14.75 13.82 3.02
C MET A 1 13.45 13.34 2.43
N GLN A 2 13.51 12.38 1.53
CA GLN A 2 12.27 11.76 1.03
C GLN A 2 11.61 10.94 2.13
N LYS A 3 10.28 10.98 2.13
CA LYS A 3 9.46 10.27 3.09
C LYS A 3 8.60 9.25 2.37
N PHE A 4 8.40 8.12 3.02
CA PHE A 4 7.62 7.01 2.45
C PHE A 4 6.65 6.45 3.47
N MET A 5 5.53 5.95 2.96
CA MET A 5 4.72 4.98 3.68
C MET A 5 4.87 3.64 2.96
N ILE A 6 5.19 2.60 3.73
CA ILE A 6 5.32 1.24 3.21
C ILE A 6 4.21 0.40 3.81
N VAL A 7 3.56 -0.39 2.95
CA VAL A 7 2.52 -1.31 3.39
C VAL A 7 2.92 -2.72 3.00
N LEU A 8 2.97 -3.62 3.97
CA LEU A 8 3.31 -5.03 3.77
C LEU A 8 2.12 -5.89 4.16
N PHE A 9 1.73 -6.83 3.30
CA PHE A 9 0.54 -7.62 3.56
C PHE A 9 0.48 -8.89 2.72
N ASN A 10 -0.42 -9.78 3.14
CA ASN A 10 -0.81 -10.99 2.42
C ASN A 10 -2.29 -10.89 2.06
N LEU A 11 -2.68 -11.54 0.97
CA LEU A 11 -4.08 -11.65 0.59
C LEU A 11 -4.76 -12.81 1.33
N LYS A 12 -6.05 -12.69 1.57
CA LYS A 12 -6.86 -13.81 2.03
C LYS A 12 -6.81 -14.93 0.99
N GLU A 13 -7.01 -16.17 1.45
CA GLU A 13 -6.93 -17.37 0.62
C GLU A 13 -7.88 -17.35 -0.58
N ASP A 14 -9.06 -16.73 -0.40
CA ASP A 14 -10.09 -16.64 -1.42
C ASP A 14 -9.96 -15.42 -2.34
N VAL A 15 -8.94 -14.59 -2.14
CA VAL A 15 -8.67 -13.43 -2.99
C VAL A 15 -7.51 -13.75 -3.93
N SER A 16 -7.77 -13.69 -5.23
CA SER A 16 -6.73 -13.95 -6.22
C SER A 16 -5.81 -12.74 -6.41
N PRO A 17 -4.52 -12.95 -6.77
CA PRO A 17 -3.65 -11.85 -7.16
C PRO A 17 -4.24 -10.98 -8.28
N GLU A 18 -4.91 -11.58 -9.25
CA GLU A 18 -5.53 -10.84 -10.34
C GLU A 18 -6.60 -9.89 -9.84
N ASP A 19 -7.46 -10.34 -8.92
CA ASP A 19 -8.53 -9.50 -8.36
C ASP A 19 -7.96 -8.34 -7.56
N TYR A 20 -6.93 -8.59 -6.76
CA TYR A 20 -6.28 -7.52 -5.99
C TYR A 20 -5.61 -6.52 -6.92
N GLU A 21 -4.85 -6.99 -7.91
CA GLU A 21 -4.12 -6.10 -8.83
C GLU A 21 -5.07 -5.27 -9.68
N LYS A 22 -6.21 -5.84 -10.06
CA LYS A 22 -7.28 -5.10 -10.74
C LYS A 22 -7.86 -4.00 -9.85
N PHE A 23 -8.13 -4.31 -8.59
CA PHE A 23 -8.58 -3.32 -7.60
C PHE A 23 -7.57 -2.16 -7.48
N VAL A 24 -6.27 -2.47 -7.38
CA VAL A 24 -5.23 -1.44 -7.32
C VAL A 24 -5.27 -0.55 -8.55
N ALA A 25 -5.28 -1.15 -9.74
CA ALA A 25 -5.22 -0.40 -11.00
C ALA A 25 -6.45 0.47 -11.23
N GLU A 26 -7.63 -0.04 -10.90
CA GLU A 26 -8.91 0.59 -11.24
C GLU A 26 -9.48 1.48 -10.15
N GLU A 27 -9.17 1.20 -8.88
CA GLU A 27 -9.82 1.88 -7.76
C GLU A 27 -8.83 2.55 -6.81
N ASP A 28 -7.86 1.78 -6.27
CA ASP A 28 -7.00 2.25 -5.19
C ASP A 28 -5.97 3.28 -5.67
N ALA A 29 -5.14 2.92 -6.64
CA ALA A 29 -4.09 3.80 -7.14
C ALA A 29 -4.63 5.11 -7.72
N PRO A 30 -5.74 5.12 -8.49
CA PRO A 30 -6.32 6.39 -8.96
C PRO A 30 -6.70 7.35 -7.85
N VAL A 31 -7.19 6.84 -6.73
CA VAL A 31 -7.54 7.66 -5.57
C VAL A 31 -6.29 8.15 -4.85
N VAL A 32 -5.39 7.22 -4.51
CA VAL A 32 -4.20 7.53 -3.71
C VAL A 32 -3.27 8.49 -4.45
N ARG A 33 -3.05 8.29 -5.75
CA ARG A 33 -2.16 9.11 -6.57
C ARG A 33 -2.61 10.56 -6.73
N GLN A 34 -3.89 10.85 -6.45
CA GLN A 34 -4.41 12.22 -6.55
C GLN A 34 -4.34 13.00 -5.23
N LEU A 35 -3.94 12.36 -4.14
CA LEU A 35 -3.87 13.03 -2.84
C LEU A 35 -2.73 14.06 -2.83
N PRO A 36 -2.95 15.25 -2.23
CA PRO A 36 -1.90 16.28 -2.16
C PRO A 36 -0.59 15.81 -1.54
N SER A 37 -0.66 14.89 -0.57
CA SER A 37 0.52 14.36 0.12
C SER A 37 1.27 13.29 -0.67
N VAL A 38 0.68 12.75 -1.74
CA VAL A 38 1.27 11.63 -2.48
C VAL A 38 1.99 12.12 -3.71
N VAL A 39 3.28 11.82 -3.79
CA VAL A 39 4.13 12.12 -4.95
C VAL A 39 4.08 10.97 -5.94
N ASP A 40 4.13 9.73 -5.43
CA ASP A 40 4.16 8.53 -6.26
C ASP A 40 3.66 7.35 -5.43
N MET A 41 3.11 6.34 -6.11
CA MET A 41 2.70 5.08 -5.50
C MET A 41 3.15 3.94 -6.39
N LYS A 42 3.89 3.00 -5.82
CA LYS A 42 4.28 1.77 -6.48
C LYS A 42 3.77 0.59 -5.67
N VAL A 43 3.27 -0.42 -6.36
CA VAL A 43 2.83 -1.66 -5.73
C VAL A 43 3.65 -2.79 -6.33
N ASN A 44 4.30 -3.56 -5.48
CA ASN A 44 5.23 -4.59 -5.90
C ASN A 44 4.81 -5.95 -5.39
N ARG A 45 4.94 -6.98 -6.24
CA ARG A 45 4.84 -8.37 -5.80
C ARG A 45 6.17 -8.76 -5.16
N VAL A 46 6.11 -9.41 -4.01
CA VAL A 46 7.31 -10.00 -3.40
C VAL A 46 7.48 -11.38 -4.02
N VAL A 47 8.61 -11.61 -4.68
CA VAL A 47 8.83 -12.84 -5.47
C VAL A 47 9.71 -13.85 -4.76
N GLY A 48 10.30 -13.52 -3.62
CA GLY A 48 11.14 -14.43 -2.87
C GLY A 48 12.00 -13.73 -1.85
N THR A 49 12.87 -14.48 -1.21
CA THR A 49 13.87 -13.96 -0.28
C THR A 49 15.26 -14.32 -0.79
N MET A 50 16.28 -13.61 -0.28
CA MET A 50 17.65 -13.81 -0.71
C MET A 50 18.17 -15.24 -0.43
N ASP A 51 17.73 -15.81 0.69
CA ASP A 51 18.18 -17.15 1.13
C ASP A 51 17.26 -18.28 0.65
N GLY A 52 16.22 -17.97 -0.15
CA GLY A 52 15.29 -18.96 -0.67
C GLY A 52 14.18 -19.37 0.28
N ALA A 53 14.13 -18.79 1.49
CA ALA A 53 13.03 -19.04 2.41
C ALA A 53 11.73 -18.44 1.87
N PRO A 54 10.54 -18.93 2.32
CA PRO A 54 9.28 -18.33 1.93
C PRO A 54 9.22 -16.86 2.35
N ALA A 55 8.75 -15.99 1.45
CA ALA A 55 8.59 -14.58 1.75
C ALA A 55 7.47 -14.39 2.79
N PRO A 56 7.68 -13.55 3.82
CA PRO A 56 6.66 -13.32 4.85
C PRO A 56 5.45 -12.53 4.35
N TYR A 57 5.60 -11.80 3.23
CA TYR A 57 4.52 -11.00 2.64
C TYR A 57 4.48 -11.20 1.13
N GLN A 58 3.27 -11.17 0.57
CA GLN A 58 3.06 -11.29 -0.88
C GLN A 58 3.25 -9.98 -1.62
N TYR A 59 2.93 -8.86 -0.96
CA TYR A 59 2.94 -7.54 -1.58
C TYR A 59 3.57 -6.48 -0.70
N MET A 60 4.15 -5.48 -1.37
CA MET A 60 4.63 -4.26 -0.74
C MET A 60 4.14 -3.07 -1.55
N GLU A 61 3.49 -2.11 -0.88
CA GLU A 61 3.22 -0.79 -1.46
C GLU A 61 4.29 0.18 -0.99
N LEU A 62 4.84 0.93 -1.93
CA LEU A 62 5.81 2.00 -1.65
C LEU A 62 5.18 3.31 -2.10
N ILE A 63 4.80 4.13 -1.14
CA ILE A 63 4.13 5.40 -1.38
C ILE A 63 5.07 6.52 -0.96
N THR A 64 5.52 7.32 -1.94
CA THR A 64 6.36 8.49 -1.68
C THR A 64 5.45 9.65 -1.30
N ILE A 65 5.71 10.27 -0.17
CA ILE A 65 4.85 11.32 0.38
C ILE A 65 5.62 12.61 0.65
N THR A 66 4.89 13.73 0.69
CA THR A 66 5.49 15.05 0.96
C THR A 66 5.72 15.23 2.45
N ASP A 67 4.69 14.97 3.27
CA ASP A 67 4.80 15.05 4.72
C ASP A 67 3.71 14.20 5.39
N PHE A 68 4.03 13.65 6.57
CA PHE A 68 3.15 12.71 7.28
C PHE A 68 1.88 13.38 7.82
N GLU A 69 1.95 14.64 8.19
CA GLU A 69 0.78 15.37 8.70
C GLU A 69 -0.26 15.55 7.60
N GLN A 70 0.17 15.95 6.40
CA GLN A 70 -0.73 16.10 5.26
C GLN A 70 -1.33 14.73 4.86
N LEU A 71 -0.54 13.67 4.92
CA LEU A 71 -1.05 12.33 4.65
C LEU A 71 -2.17 11.95 5.61
N GLY A 72 -2.00 12.27 6.90
CA GLY A 72 -3.03 12.02 7.92
C GLY A 72 -4.32 12.78 7.62
N ALA A 73 -4.22 14.02 7.16
CA ALA A 73 -5.38 14.82 6.76
C ALA A 73 -6.05 14.23 5.51
N ASP A 74 -5.26 13.88 4.49
CA ASP A 74 -5.75 13.30 3.24
C ASP A 74 -6.47 11.97 3.47
N ALA A 75 -6.02 11.18 4.46
CA ALA A 75 -6.60 9.89 4.79
C ALA A 75 -8.05 10.00 5.31
N GLN A 76 -8.50 11.20 5.70
CA GLN A 76 -9.87 11.43 6.15
C GLN A 76 -10.86 11.60 4.98
N ALA A 77 -10.36 11.77 3.75
CA ALA A 77 -11.23 11.91 2.58
C ALA A 77 -12.09 10.66 2.39
N GLN A 78 -13.36 10.86 2.02
CA GLN A 78 -14.31 9.75 1.85
C GLN A 78 -13.81 8.72 0.83
N ALA A 79 -13.25 9.17 -0.28
CA ALA A 79 -12.74 8.27 -1.31
C ALA A 79 -11.62 7.37 -0.79
N VAL A 80 -10.74 7.90 0.09
CA VAL A 80 -9.69 7.12 0.73
C VAL A 80 -10.28 6.09 1.70
N GLN A 81 -11.27 6.50 2.50
CA GLN A 81 -11.94 5.60 3.43
C GLN A 81 -12.61 4.43 2.70
N GLU A 82 -13.19 4.68 1.54
CA GLU A 82 -13.85 3.66 0.73
C GLU A 82 -12.84 2.63 0.18
N VAL A 83 -11.75 3.09 -0.42
CA VAL A 83 -10.73 2.15 -0.95
C VAL A 83 -10.00 1.44 0.18
N ALA A 84 -9.75 2.10 1.30
CA ALA A 84 -9.16 1.47 2.47
C ALA A 84 -10.06 0.36 3.04
N GLY A 85 -11.36 0.60 3.09
CA GLY A 85 -12.34 -0.40 3.53
C GLY A 85 -12.35 -1.61 2.62
N LYS A 86 -12.32 -1.41 1.31
CA LYS A 86 -12.27 -2.49 0.35
C LYS A 86 -10.95 -3.28 0.44
N PHE A 87 -9.83 -2.57 0.59
CA PHE A 87 -8.52 -3.19 0.82
C PHE A 87 -8.55 -4.12 2.04
N GLN A 88 -9.13 -3.67 3.15
CA GLN A 88 -9.24 -4.48 4.37
C GLN A 88 -10.00 -5.79 4.14
N THR A 89 -10.97 -5.81 3.23
CA THR A 89 -11.70 -7.05 2.92
C THR A 89 -10.86 -8.07 2.16
N MET A 90 -9.78 -7.64 1.53
CA MET A 90 -8.91 -8.49 0.71
C MET A 90 -7.69 -9.03 1.46
N VAL A 91 -7.32 -8.37 2.55
CA VAL A 91 -6.05 -8.64 3.27
C VAL A 91 -6.27 -9.63 4.38
N ASP A 92 -5.32 -10.56 4.51
CA ASP A 92 -5.29 -11.53 5.60
C ASP A 92 -4.63 -10.88 6.84
N GLY A 93 -5.38 -10.81 7.92
CA GLY A 93 -4.92 -10.20 9.16
C GLY A 93 -4.74 -8.69 9.05
N LYS A 94 -3.79 -8.16 9.80
CA LYS A 94 -3.47 -6.73 9.79
C LYS A 94 -2.31 -6.45 8.85
N PRO A 95 -2.48 -5.53 7.89
CA PRO A 95 -1.33 -5.05 7.12
C PRO A 95 -0.36 -4.28 8.03
N VAL A 96 0.91 -4.30 7.68
CA VAL A 96 1.94 -3.54 8.40
C VAL A 96 2.13 -2.22 7.67
N PHE A 97 1.91 -1.11 8.38
CA PHE A 97 2.12 0.25 7.86
C PHE A 97 3.35 0.82 8.54
N LEU A 98 4.36 1.21 7.74
CA LEU A 98 5.60 1.77 8.23
C LEU A 98 5.84 3.13 7.59
N PHE A 99 6.26 4.09 8.40
CA PHE A 99 6.74 5.38 7.91
C PHE A 99 8.26 5.35 7.86
N GLN A 100 8.83 5.87 6.78
CA GLN A 100 10.26 5.90 6.55
C GLN A 100 10.73 7.27 6.09
N GLU A 101 11.94 7.63 6.50
CA GLU A 101 12.66 8.77 5.96
C GLU A 101 13.97 8.25 5.36
N GLN A 102 14.26 8.67 4.14
CA GLN A 102 15.49 8.26 3.47
C GLN A 102 16.65 9.11 3.98
N PHE A 103 17.67 8.49 4.54
CA PHE A 103 18.86 9.19 5.03
C PHE A 103 20.11 8.92 4.17
N ALA A 104 20.05 7.96 3.29
CA ALA A 104 21.20 7.59 2.43
C ALA A 104 20.77 7.28 1.01
#